data_340357d145b8f92d896560f1541a2ea1
#
_entry.id   340357d145b8f92d896560f1541a2ea1
#
_cell.length_a   1.000
_cell.length_b   1.000
_cell.length_c   1.000
_cell.angle_alpha   90.00
_cell.angle_beta   90.00
_cell.angle_gamma   90.00
#
_symmetry.space_group_name_H-M   'P 1'
#
loop_
_entity.id
_entity.type
_entity.pdbx_description
1 polymer ?
#
loop_
_entity_poly.entity_id
_entity_poly.type
_entity_poly.pdbx_seq_one_letter_code
_entity_poly.pdbx_strand_id
1 'polypeptide(L)'
;EYKQAIHRAVVTCGGVDWYTGEALNWEQISTYNNDASCDGRSTYKAGFALLPTVDHVASNDGRYEFVICSWRTNDCKNDLTLVDFVALCRRVIDKHGEELPTYRDGFASEVNRAQVPES
;
A
#
# COMPACT_ATOMS: atom_id res chain seq x y z
N GLU A 1 13.37 19.57 -9.00
CA GLU A 1 12.92 18.68 -9.69
C GLU A 1 12.54 17.48 -9.03
N TYR A 2 13.29 16.44 -9.10
CA TYR A 2 12.94 15.17 -8.54
C TYR A 2 12.70 15.27 -7.07
N LYS A 3 13.64 15.80 -6.31
CA LYS A 3 13.51 15.91 -4.86
C LYS A 3 12.36 16.80 -4.46
N GLN A 4 12.16 17.87 -5.20
CA GLN A 4 11.08 18.78 -4.88
C GLN A 4 9.73 18.17 -5.17
N ALA A 5 9.65 17.38 -6.23
CA ALA A 5 8.39 16.72 -6.57
C ALA A 5 8.03 15.68 -5.53
N ILE A 6 9.01 14.92 -5.05
CA ILE A 6 8.78 13.94 -4.01
C ILE A 6 8.40 14.64 -2.71
N HIS A 7 9.07 15.72 -2.40
CA HIS A 7 8.76 16.49 -1.19
C HIS A 7 7.31 16.99 -1.25
N ARG A 8 6.89 17.49 -2.40
CA ARG A 8 5.51 17.94 -2.54
C ARG A 8 4.53 16.79 -2.34
N ALA A 9 4.87 15.61 -2.86
CA ALA A 9 4.02 14.45 -2.69
C ALA A 9 3.87 14.08 -1.22
N VAL A 10 4.96 14.15 -0.48
CA VAL A 10 4.92 13.85 0.95
C VAL A 10 4.05 14.86 1.68
N VAL A 11 4.21 16.13 1.36
CA VAL A 11 3.45 17.18 2.03
C VAL A 11 1.97 17.08 1.72
N THR A 12 1.62 16.72 0.50
CA THR A 12 0.23 16.71 0.10
C THR A 12 -0.48 15.39 0.35
N CYS A 13 0.23 14.34 0.74
CA CYS A 13 -0.41 13.04 0.90
C CYS A 13 -1.30 12.94 2.14
N GLY A 14 -1.14 13.87 3.05
CA GLY A 14 -1.97 13.85 4.26
C GLY A 14 -1.67 12.70 5.20
N GLY A 15 -0.52 12.08 5.04
CA GLY A 15 -0.09 10.98 5.90
C GLY A 15 -0.67 9.64 5.54
N VAL A 16 -1.44 9.55 4.45
CA VAL A 16 -2.11 8.32 4.09
C VAL A 16 -1.68 7.80 2.72
N ASP A 17 -1.94 6.53 2.50
CA ASP A 17 -1.64 5.86 1.24
C ASP A 17 -2.56 6.44 0.15
N TRP A 18 -1.96 6.90 -0.92
CA TRP A 18 -2.71 7.52 -2.01
C TRP A 18 -3.71 6.57 -2.66
N TYR A 19 -3.42 5.27 -2.67
CA TYR A 19 -4.31 4.29 -3.30
C TYR A 19 -5.42 3.83 -2.37
N THR A 20 -5.11 3.60 -1.10
CA THR A 20 -6.06 2.96 -0.20
C THR A 20 -6.64 3.88 0.86
N GLY A 21 -5.99 4.99 1.13
CA GLY A 21 -6.42 5.88 2.20
C GLY A 21 -6.02 5.43 3.59
N GLU A 22 -5.27 4.36 3.70
CA GLU A 22 -4.85 3.88 5.01
C GLU A 22 -3.76 4.77 5.59
N ALA A 23 -3.74 4.94 6.89
CA ALA A 23 -2.70 5.72 7.55
C ALA A 23 -1.37 5.01 7.40
N LEU A 24 -0.34 5.75 6.99
CA LEU A 24 0.99 5.19 6.82
C LEU A 24 1.75 5.25 8.13
N ASN A 25 2.69 4.34 8.31
CA ASN A 25 3.51 4.29 9.51
C ASN A 25 4.83 5.00 9.25
N TRP A 26 4.84 6.31 9.49
CA TRP A 26 6.00 7.14 9.16
C TRP A 26 7.19 6.86 10.06
N GLU A 27 6.95 6.34 11.23
CA GLU A 27 8.06 6.06 12.16
C GLU A 27 8.93 4.92 11.68
N GLN A 28 8.40 4.06 10.86
CA GLN A 28 9.15 2.90 10.40
C GLN A 28 10.24 3.23 9.41
N ILE A 29 10.22 4.44 8.86
CA ILE A 29 11.25 4.82 7.90
C ILE A 29 12.64 4.67 8.51
N SER A 30 12.80 5.05 9.76
CA SER A 30 14.12 5.03 10.39
C SER A 30 14.51 3.63 10.86
N THR A 31 13.61 2.67 10.84
CA THR A 31 13.91 1.34 11.35
C THR A 31 13.98 0.29 10.25
N TYR A 32 13.63 0.63 9.02
CA TYR A 32 13.66 -0.34 7.94
C TYR A 32 15.09 -0.77 7.63
N ASN A 33 15.29 -2.04 7.44
CA ASN A 33 16.60 -2.59 7.14
C ASN A 33 16.49 -3.65 6.05
N ASN A 34 17.04 -3.36 4.89
CA ASN A 34 17.00 -4.26 3.74
C ASN A 34 17.67 -5.59 4.03
N ASP A 35 18.77 -5.58 4.77
CA ASP A 35 19.47 -6.82 5.04
C ASP A 35 18.63 -7.72 5.92
N ALA A 36 17.98 -7.15 6.89
CA ALA A 36 17.11 -7.93 7.76
C ALA A 36 15.93 -8.47 7.00
N SER A 37 15.46 -7.73 6.00
CA SER A 37 14.29 -8.19 5.26
C SER A 37 14.60 -9.37 4.36
N CYS A 38 15.85 -9.67 4.13
CA CYS A 38 16.22 -10.83 3.33
C CYS A 38 16.05 -12.12 4.11
N ASP A 39 16.17 -12.07 5.41
CA ASP A 39 15.99 -13.24 6.25
C ASP A 39 14.58 -13.23 6.79
N GLY A 40 13.79 -14.20 6.55
CA GLY A 40 12.40 -14.19 6.98
C GLY A 40 11.60 -13.12 6.27
N ARG A 41 11.77 -13.04 4.98
CA ARG A 41 11.25 -11.97 4.17
C ARG A 41 9.76 -11.71 4.31
N SER A 42 8.97 -12.73 4.30
CA SER A 42 7.53 -12.56 4.39
C SER A 42 7.10 -11.91 5.69
N THR A 43 7.68 -12.37 6.80
CA THR A 43 7.34 -11.83 8.11
C THR A 43 7.80 -10.39 8.23
N TYR A 44 8.99 -10.10 7.73
CA TYR A 44 9.53 -8.77 7.80
C TYR A 44 8.67 -7.81 6.97
N LYS A 45 8.27 -8.22 5.78
CA LYS A 45 7.44 -7.41 4.92
C LYS A 45 6.09 -7.13 5.57
N ALA A 46 5.50 -8.12 6.22
CA ALA A 46 4.22 -7.92 6.87
C ALA A 46 4.33 -6.87 7.97
N GLY A 47 5.43 -6.85 8.70
CA GLY A 47 5.62 -5.88 9.75
C GLY A 47 5.82 -4.46 9.24
N PHE A 48 6.25 -4.31 7.98
CA PHE A 48 6.49 -3.01 7.40
C PHE A 48 5.50 -2.69 6.29
N ALA A 49 4.34 -3.32 6.30
CA ALA A 49 3.38 -3.17 5.22
C ALA A 49 2.96 -1.72 5.00
N LEU A 50 2.85 -0.95 6.05
CA LEU A 50 2.42 0.44 5.94
C LEU A 50 3.59 1.43 5.92
N LEU A 51 4.79 0.95 5.63
CA LEU A 51 5.94 1.81 5.46
C LEU A 51 5.72 2.72 4.26
N PRO A 52 5.93 4.03 4.40
CA PRO A 52 5.73 4.94 3.26
C PRO A 52 6.75 4.70 2.17
N THR A 53 6.29 4.66 0.94
CA THR A 53 7.15 4.54 -0.23
C THR A 53 6.67 5.50 -1.30
N VAL A 54 7.46 5.65 -2.34
CA VAL A 54 7.15 6.55 -3.44
C VAL A 54 6.82 5.73 -4.67
N ASP A 55 5.71 6.03 -5.29
CA ASP A 55 5.36 5.43 -6.56
C ASP A 55 5.03 6.59 -7.51
N HIS A 56 4.75 6.29 -8.75
CA HIS A 56 4.36 7.35 -9.67
C HIS A 56 3.26 6.87 -10.57
N VAL A 57 2.39 7.79 -10.94
CA VAL A 57 1.26 7.49 -11.82
C VAL A 57 1.31 8.45 -12.99
N ALA A 58 0.80 8.03 -14.13
CA ALA A 58 0.75 8.87 -15.29
C ALA A 58 -0.35 9.90 -15.10
N SER A 59 -0.06 11.15 -15.39
CA SER A 59 -1.05 12.19 -15.33
C SER A 59 -1.75 12.29 -16.68
N ASN A 60 -2.78 13.11 -16.73
CA ASN A 60 -3.58 13.26 -17.96
C ASN A 60 -2.79 13.82 -19.12
N ASP A 61 -1.74 14.57 -18.84
CA ASP A 61 -0.93 15.16 -19.90
C ASP A 61 0.25 14.29 -20.29
N GLY A 62 0.27 13.06 -19.85
CA GLY A 62 1.32 12.12 -20.24
C GLY A 62 2.56 12.15 -19.38
N ARG A 63 2.60 12.98 -18.36
CA ARG A 63 3.73 13.02 -17.46
C ARG A 63 3.46 12.16 -16.27
N TYR A 64 4.47 11.94 -15.45
CA TYR A 64 4.32 11.16 -14.23
C TYR A 64 4.25 12.08 -13.02
N GLU A 65 3.42 11.71 -12.09
CA GLU A 65 3.34 12.40 -10.82
C GLU A 65 3.71 11.43 -9.73
N PHE A 66 4.43 11.90 -8.72
CA PHE A 66 4.78 11.05 -7.59
C PHE A 66 3.65 11.01 -6.59
N VAL A 67 3.41 9.83 -6.04
CA VAL A 67 2.42 9.64 -4.99
C VAL A 67 3.07 8.85 -3.88
N ILE A 68 2.55 9.01 -2.67
CA ILE A 68 3.07 8.28 -1.51
C ILE A 68 2.08 7.18 -1.18
N CYS A 69 2.59 5.99 -1.01
CA CYS A 69 1.76 4.85 -0.71
C CYS A 69 2.50 3.89 0.20
N SER A 70 1.81 2.88 0.66
CA SER A 70 2.44 1.90 1.52
C SER A 70 3.31 0.95 0.70
N TRP A 71 4.29 0.38 1.35
CA TRP A 71 5.15 -0.64 0.74
C TRP A 71 4.29 -1.79 0.21
N ARG A 72 3.31 -2.20 1.00
CA ARG A 72 2.43 -3.30 0.61
C ARG A 72 1.70 -2.99 -0.69
N THR A 73 1.12 -1.80 -0.80
CA THR A 73 0.39 -1.42 -2.01
C THR A 73 1.33 -1.30 -3.20
N ASN A 74 2.50 -0.71 -2.98
CA ASN A 74 3.47 -0.55 -4.04
C ASN A 74 3.93 -1.91 -4.57
N ASP A 75 4.19 -2.83 -3.67
CA ASP A 75 4.58 -4.19 -4.03
C ASP A 75 3.48 -4.89 -4.81
N CYS A 76 2.25 -4.77 -4.37
CA CYS A 76 1.12 -5.43 -5.03
C CYS A 76 0.87 -4.85 -6.41
N LYS A 77 0.97 -3.54 -6.54
CA LYS A 77 0.72 -2.90 -7.81
C LYS A 77 1.87 -3.12 -8.79
N ASN A 78 3.10 -3.11 -8.26
CA ASN A 78 4.28 -3.30 -9.07
C ASN A 78 4.28 -2.30 -10.22
N ASP A 79 4.40 -2.72 -11.45
CA ASP A 79 4.47 -1.81 -12.58
C ASP A 79 3.14 -1.67 -13.33
N LEU A 80 2.06 -2.13 -12.74
CA LEU A 80 0.74 -1.92 -13.37
C LEU A 80 0.39 -0.45 -13.35
N THR A 81 -0.37 -0.03 -14.36
CA THR A 81 -0.94 1.30 -14.32
C THR A 81 -2.05 1.34 -13.29
N LEU A 82 -2.46 2.51 -12.89
CA LEU A 82 -3.57 2.62 -11.95
C LEU A 82 -4.83 1.96 -12.52
N VAL A 83 -5.09 2.19 -13.80
CA VAL A 83 -6.27 1.62 -14.44
C VAL A 83 -6.24 0.09 -14.39
N ASP A 84 -5.10 -0.49 -14.72
CA ASP A 84 -4.97 -1.94 -14.72
C ASP A 84 -5.00 -2.50 -13.32
N PHE A 85 -4.43 -1.80 -12.37
CA PHE A 85 -4.44 -2.23 -10.99
C PHE A 85 -5.86 -2.24 -10.43
N VAL A 86 -6.62 -1.20 -10.70
CA VAL A 86 -8.02 -1.14 -10.25
C VAL A 86 -8.83 -2.24 -10.92
N ALA A 87 -8.61 -2.48 -12.20
CA ALA A 87 -9.32 -3.53 -12.91
C ALA A 87 -9.02 -4.90 -12.31
N LEU A 88 -7.77 -5.15 -11.96
CA LEU A 88 -7.39 -6.40 -11.33
C LEU A 88 -8.07 -6.54 -9.97
N CYS A 89 -8.06 -5.48 -9.18
CA CYS A 89 -8.68 -5.53 -7.86
C CYS A 89 -10.17 -5.82 -7.98
N ARG A 90 -10.83 -5.25 -8.97
CA ARG A 90 -12.26 -5.50 -9.17
C ARG A 90 -12.53 -6.95 -9.55
N ARG A 91 -11.68 -7.53 -10.38
CA ARG A 91 -11.85 -8.93 -10.76
C ARG A 91 -11.70 -9.85 -9.58
N VAL A 92 -10.74 -9.55 -8.70
CA VAL A 92 -10.53 -10.34 -7.52
C VAL A 92 -11.74 -10.23 -6.59
N ILE A 93 -12.26 -9.02 -6.42
CA ILE A 93 -13.42 -8.81 -5.58
C ILE A 93 -14.64 -9.51 -6.17
N ASP A 94 -14.83 -9.42 -7.48
CA ASP A 94 -15.97 -10.06 -8.12
C ASP A 94 -15.96 -11.57 -7.94
N LYS A 95 -14.78 -12.16 -7.96
CA LYS A 95 -14.67 -13.60 -7.85
C LYS A 95 -14.80 -14.08 -6.40
N HIS A 96 -14.21 -13.35 -5.48
CA HIS A 96 -14.05 -13.84 -4.10
C HIS A 96 -14.65 -12.94 -3.03
N GLY A 97 -15.08 -11.76 -3.39
CA GLY A 97 -15.47 -10.78 -2.37
C GLY A 97 -16.60 -11.21 -1.47
N GLU A 98 -17.51 -11.99 -1.99
CA GLU A 98 -18.63 -12.42 -1.18
C GLU A 98 -18.32 -13.62 -0.32
N GLU A 99 -17.23 -14.29 -0.60
CA GLU A 99 -16.85 -15.47 0.13
C GLU A 99 -16.02 -15.20 1.35
N LEU A 100 -15.49 -13.98 1.45
CA LEU A 100 -14.53 -13.66 2.49
C LEU A 100 -15.07 -12.58 3.40
N PRO A 101 -14.62 -12.54 4.63
CA PRO A 101 -15.06 -11.48 5.54
C PRO A 101 -14.51 -10.15 5.11
N THR A 102 -15.21 -9.10 5.44
CA THR A 102 -14.78 -7.78 5.11
C THR A 102 -13.53 -7.41 5.90
N TYR A 103 -12.56 -6.88 5.20
CA TYR A 103 -11.32 -6.45 5.82
C TYR A 103 -11.60 -5.15 6.53
N ARG A 104 -11.14 -5.04 7.78
CA ARG A 104 -11.46 -3.88 8.50
C ARG A 104 -10.40 -2.89 8.59
N ASP A 105 -9.37 -3.11 9.27
CA ASP A 105 -8.35 -2.15 9.50
C ASP A 105 -7.04 -2.71 9.27
N GLY A 106 -6.37 -2.50 8.21
CA GLY A 106 -5.03 -2.94 7.98
C GLY A 106 -4.79 -4.29 8.60
N PHE A 107 -3.78 -4.41 9.40
CA PHE A 107 -3.45 -5.68 9.96
C PHE A 107 -4.16 -6.02 11.22
N ALA A 108 -4.88 -5.11 11.74
CA ALA A 108 -5.67 -5.42 12.89
C ALA A 108 -6.68 -6.47 12.52
N SER A 109 -6.98 -6.57 11.25
CA SER A 109 -7.92 -7.55 10.79
C SER A 109 -7.48 -8.96 11.08
N GLU A 110 -6.19 -9.17 11.24
CA GLU A 110 -5.71 -10.47 11.54
C GLU A 110 -6.27 -10.96 12.84
N VAL A 111 -6.25 -10.14 13.82
CA VAL A 111 -6.75 -10.48 15.12
C VAL A 111 -8.25 -10.56 15.08
N ASN A 112 -8.85 -9.63 14.40
CA ASN A 112 -10.30 -9.61 14.32
C ASN A 112 -10.86 -10.79 13.59
N ARG A 113 -10.11 -11.29 12.65
CA ARG A 113 -10.59 -12.40 11.87
C ARG A 113 -10.85 -13.60 12.70
N ALA A 114 -10.11 -13.78 13.74
CA ALA A 114 -10.34 -14.88 14.60
C ALA A 114 -11.64 -14.75 15.33
N GLN A 115 -12.13 -13.52 15.41
CA GLN A 115 -13.31 -13.30 16.12
C GLN A 115 -14.49 -13.08 15.29
N VAL A 116 -14.34 -13.01 14.05
CA VAL A 116 -15.41 -12.74 13.20
C VAL A 116 -15.97 -13.91 12.63
N PRO A 117 -16.24 -14.78 13.18
CA PRO A 117 -16.53 -15.92 12.69
C PRO A 117 -17.57 -15.99 11.91
N GLU A 118 -18.32 -15.68 12.17
CA GLU A 118 -19.18 -15.95 11.62
C GLU A 118 -19.68 -15.10 10.93
N SER A 119 -19.34 -14.26 10.97
CA SER A 119 -19.84 -13.29 10.26
C SER A 119 -20.17 -13.53 9.07
#